data_9159a3db5330efeffd21b8f7ddfc7ff6
#
_entry.id   9159a3db5330efeffd21b8f7ddfc7ff6
#
_cell.length_a   1.000
_cell.length_b   1.000
_cell.length_c   1.000
_cell.angle_alpha   90.00
_cell.angle_beta   90.00
_cell.angle_gamma   90.00
#
_symmetry.space_group_name_H-M   'P 1'
#
loop_
_entity.id
_entity.type
_entity.pdbx_description
1 polymer ?
#
loop_
_entity_poly.entity_id
_entity_poly.type
_entity_poly.pdbx_seq_one_letter_code
_entity_poly.pdbx_strand_id
1 'polypeptide(L)'
;MFDSPFDIVHCDIWGPYIVPTVDGHKYFFTIVDDCTRSTWVYLMKSKSDTRSILQSFYAMIKTQFNKSIKIFRTDNGVEFQMIDSFKTHGIIHQHSCVATP
;
A
#
# COMPACT_ATOMS: atom_id res chain seq x y z
N MET A 1 5.65 -20.16 -2.37
CA MET A 1 4.46 -19.87 -3.15
C MET A 1 3.62 -18.84 -2.44
N PHE A 2 3.02 -17.90 -3.20
CA PHE A 2 2.39 -16.71 -2.62
C PHE A 2 0.87 -16.80 -2.75
N ASP A 3 0.29 -17.84 -2.17
CA ASP A 3 -1.14 -18.06 -2.20
C ASP A 3 -1.79 -18.00 -0.82
N SER A 4 -1.06 -17.51 0.17
CA SER A 4 -1.61 -17.27 1.50
C SER A 4 -2.04 -15.81 1.64
N PRO A 5 -3.02 -15.51 2.50
CA PRO A 5 -3.40 -14.14 2.75
C PRO A 5 -2.20 -13.28 3.19
N PHE A 6 -2.12 -12.08 2.65
CA PHE A 6 -1.11 -11.07 2.98
C PHE A 6 0.31 -11.39 2.53
N ASP A 7 0.53 -12.46 1.77
CA ASP A 7 1.86 -12.68 1.20
C ASP A 7 2.21 -11.59 0.20
N ILE A 8 1.25 -11.22 -0.65
CA ILE A 8 1.41 -10.15 -1.62
C ILE A 8 0.28 -9.15 -1.44
N VAL A 9 0.62 -7.89 -1.25
CA VAL A 9 -0.37 -6.81 -1.23
C VAL A 9 -0.04 -5.81 -2.32
N HIS A 10 -1.09 -5.33 -2.97
CA HIS A 10 -1.01 -4.32 -4.03
C HIS A 10 -1.36 -2.96 -3.45
N CYS A 11 -0.54 -1.97 -3.75
CA CYS A 11 -0.71 -0.63 -3.22
C CYS A 11 -0.77 0.37 -4.35
N ASP A 12 -1.76 1.26 -4.30
CA ASP A 12 -1.92 2.33 -5.28
C ASP A 12 -2.31 3.63 -4.61
N ILE A 13 -1.80 4.74 -5.16
CA ILE A 13 -2.22 6.08 -4.73
C ILE A 13 -2.99 6.71 -5.89
N TRP A 14 -4.17 7.22 -5.56
CA TRP A 14 -5.06 7.87 -6.52
C TRP A 14 -5.20 9.34 -6.17
N GLY A 15 -5.14 10.20 -7.18
CA GLY A 15 -5.23 11.64 -7.02
C GLY A 15 -4.01 12.35 -7.59
N PRO A 16 -3.85 13.65 -7.36
CA PRO A 16 -4.74 14.48 -6.54
C PRO A 16 -6.06 14.79 -7.24
N TYR A 17 -7.11 14.88 -6.46
CA TYR A 17 -8.41 15.27 -6.98
C TYR A 17 -8.61 16.76 -6.87
N ILE A 18 -9.25 17.35 -7.88
CA ILE A 18 -9.45 18.80 -7.94
C ILE A 18 -10.32 19.28 -6.79
N VAL A 19 -11.34 18.50 -6.46
CA VAL A 19 -12.24 18.82 -5.36
C VAL A 19 -11.90 17.92 -4.19
N PRO A 20 -11.14 18.41 -3.20
CA PRO A 20 -10.82 17.59 -2.03
C PRO A 20 -12.05 17.41 -1.15
N THR A 21 -11.99 16.44 -0.25
CA THR A 21 -13.04 16.23 0.71
C THR A 21 -13.13 17.42 1.67
N VAL A 22 -14.21 17.46 2.47
CA VAL A 22 -14.41 18.53 3.45
C VAL A 22 -13.21 18.66 4.37
N ASP A 23 -12.54 17.55 4.66
CA ASP A 23 -11.37 17.55 5.55
C ASP A 23 -10.07 17.86 4.82
N GLY A 24 -10.13 18.18 3.55
CA GLY A 24 -8.94 18.51 2.77
C GLY A 24 -8.18 17.32 2.21
N HIS A 25 -8.76 16.13 2.25
CA HIS A 25 -8.13 14.96 1.64
C HIS A 25 -8.30 15.00 0.14
N LYS A 26 -7.22 14.88 -0.60
CA LYS A 26 -7.25 14.90 -2.06
C LYS A 26 -6.63 13.68 -2.71
N TYR A 27 -6.18 12.74 -1.91
CA TYR A 27 -5.67 11.46 -2.39
C TYR A 27 -6.39 10.33 -1.67
N PHE A 28 -6.48 9.18 -2.30
CA PHE A 28 -6.77 7.98 -1.54
C PHE A 28 -5.76 6.89 -1.89
N PHE A 29 -5.49 6.07 -0.90
CA PHE A 29 -4.51 5.00 -0.98
C PHE A 29 -5.24 3.69 -0.81
N THR A 30 -5.06 2.78 -1.76
CA THR A 30 -5.69 1.47 -1.69
C THR A 30 -4.64 0.40 -1.46
N ILE A 31 -4.98 -0.54 -0.59
CA ILE A 31 -4.16 -1.72 -0.34
C ILE A 31 -5.08 -2.93 -0.58
N VAL A 32 -4.67 -3.81 -1.48
CA VAL A 32 -5.45 -5.00 -1.85
C VAL A 32 -4.63 -6.24 -1.56
N ASP A 33 -5.20 -7.15 -0.78
CA ASP A 33 -4.59 -8.45 -0.58
C ASP A 33 -4.81 -9.31 -1.83
N ASP A 34 -3.72 -9.80 -2.40
CA ASP A 34 -3.78 -10.55 -3.65
C ASP A 34 -4.55 -11.87 -3.50
N CYS A 35 -4.45 -12.50 -2.36
CA CYS A 35 -5.08 -13.80 -2.13
C CYS A 35 -6.59 -13.69 -1.92
N THR A 36 -7.01 -12.85 -0.98
CA THR A 36 -8.41 -12.75 -0.60
C THR A 36 -9.19 -11.68 -1.34
N ARG A 37 -8.46 -10.76 -1.98
CA ARG A 37 -9.02 -9.58 -2.65
C ARG A 37 -9.65 -8.57 -1.69
N SER A 38 -9.40 -8.72 -0.41
CA SER A 38 -9.80 -7.72 0.56
C SER A 38 -9.11 -6.40 0.28
N THR A 39 -9.84 -5.31 0.40
CA THR A 39 -9.33 -3.98 0.05
C THR A 39 -9.49 -3.04 1.24
N TRP A 40 -8.44 -2.29 1.51
CA TRP A 40 -8.43 -1.22 2.50
C TRP A 40 -8.21 0.11 1.77
N VAL A 41 -9.00 1.11 2.12
CA VAL A 41 -8.91 2.44 1.52
C VAL A 41 -8.63 3.46 2.61
N TYR A 42 -7.61 4.28 2.37
CA TYR A 42 -7.20 5.34 3.30
C TYR A 42 -7.23 6.67 2.58
N LEU A 43 -7.86 7.65 3.20
CA LEU A 43 -7.86 9.02 2.68
C LEU A 43 -6.60 9.74 3.14
N MET A 44 -5.98 10.51 2.24
CA MET A 44 -4.72 11.20 2.53
C MET A 44 -4.79 12.64 2.08
N LYS A 45 -4.18 13.51 2.87
CA LYS A 45 -4.01 14.92 2.52
C LYS A 45 -2.76 15.13 1.67
N SER A 46 -1.78 14.26 1.82
CA SER A 46 -0.50 14.33 1.13
C SER A 46 -0.01 12.93 0.81
N LYS A 47 0.75 12.79 -0.26
CA LYS A 47 1.39 11.52 -0.59
C LYS A 47 2.37 11.06 0.49
N SER A 48 2.92 12.00 1.27
CA SER A 48 3.84 11.65 2.34
C SER A 48 3.17 10.86 3.46
N ASP A 49 1.85 10.87 3.54
CA ASP A 49 1.12 10.08 4.52
C ASP A 49 1.21 8.59 4.27
N THR A 50 1.60 8.19 3.06
CA THR A 50 1.65 6.79 2.64
C THR A 50 2.56 5.94 3.54
N ARG A 51 3.72 6.48 3.90
CA ARG A 51 4.67 5.72 4.75
C ARG A 51 4.04 5.38 6.09
N SER A 52 3.40 6.33 6.72
CA SER A 52 2.76 6.15 8.01
C SER A 52 1.63 5.12 7.92
N ILE A 53 0.84 5.20 6.86
CA ILE A 53 -0.26 4.26 6.63
C ILE A 53 0.27 2.85 6.43
N LEU A 54 1.32 2.70 5.64
CA LEU A 54 1.92 1.39 5.40
C LEU A 54 2.48 0.77 6.67
N GLN A 55 3.12 1.58 7.51
CA GLN A 55 3.64 1.10 8.79
C GLN A 55 2.52 0.62 9.70
N SER A 56 1.44 1.38 9.77
CA SER A 56 0.27 0.99 10.56
C SER A 56 -0.38 -0.27 10.02
N PHE A 57 -0.48 -0.38 8.70
CA PHE A 57 -1.07 -1.54 8.07
C PHE A 57 -0.23 -2.79 8.33
N TYR A 58 1.07 -2.70 8.18
CA TYR A 58 1.97 -3.81 8.45
C TYR A 58 1.84 -4.29 9.90
N ALA A 59 1.82 -3.35 10.83
CA ALA A 59 1.68 -3.67 12.25
C ALA A 59 0.33 -4.32 12.55
N MET A 60 -0.72 -3.84 11.93
CA MET A 60 -2.06 -4.40 12.10
C MET A 60 -2.11 -5.86 11.62
N ILE A 61 -1.57 -6.12 10.44
CA ILE A 61 -1.57 -7.49 9.90
C ILE A 61 -0.78 -8.42 10.80
N LYS A 62 0.36 -7.96 11.29
CA LYS A 62 1.18 -8.78 12.17
C LYS A 62 0.48 -9.06 13.49
N THR A 63 -0.19 -8.05 14.05
CA THR A 63 -0.84 -8.17 15.34
C THR A 63 -2.13 -8.97 15.29
N GLN A 64 -2.98 -8.68 14.31
CA GLN A 64 -4.32 -9.26 14.24
C GLN A 64 -4.33 -10.63 13.56
N PHE A 65 -3.47 -10.82 12.57
CA PHE A 65 -3.49 -12.05 11.77
C PHE A 65 -2.24 -12.91 12.00
N ASN A 66 -1.30 -12.43 12.78
CA ASN A 66 -0.03 -13.12 13.04
C ASN A 66 0.68 -13.50 11.74
N LYS A 67 0.66 -12.58 10.78
CA LYS A 67 1.26 -12.77 9.47
C LYS A 67 2.20 -11.63 9.17
N SER A 68 3.20 -11.91 8.31
CA SER A 68 4.12 -10.89 7.81
C SER A 68 3.94 -10.77 6.31
N ILE A 69 3.78 -9.53 5.84
CA ILE A 69 3.71 -9.26 4.41
C ILE A 69 5.07 -9.56 3.81
N LYS A 70 5.09 -10.28 2.69
CA LYS A 70 6.35 -10.64 2.03
C LYS A 70 6.67 -9.72 0.88
N ILE A 71 5.66 -9.29 0.15
CA ILE A 71 5.84 -8.47 -1.05
C ILE A 71 4.84 -7.33 -1.05
N PHE A 72 5.34 -6.10 -1.20
CA PHE A 72 4.52 -4.96 -1.58
C PHE A 72 4.66 -4.76 -3.09
N ARG A 73 3.57 -4.93 -3.81
CA ARG A 73 3.52 -4.65 -5.23
C ARG A 73 2.86 -3.31 -5.45
N THR A 74 3.59 -2.37 -6.06
CA THR A 74 3.08 -1.02 -6.25
C THR A 74 2.90 -0.73 -7.72
N ASP A 75 2.00 0.18 -8.02
CA ASP A 75 1.71 0.60 -9.38
C ASP A 75 1.88 2.11 -9.43
N ASN A 76 0.81 2.86 -9.45
CA ASN A 76 0.86 4.29 -9.66
C ASN A 76 1.06 5.06 -8.37
N GLY A 77 1.94 6.07 -8.40
CA GLY A 77 2.06 7.05 -7.34
C GLY A 77 2.82 6.63 -6.10
N VAL A 78 3.08 5.33 -5.93
CA VAL A 78 3.81 4.84 -4.75
C VAL A 78 5.29 4.80 -5.11
N GLU A 79 6.04 5.70 -4.52
CA GLU A 79 7.47 5.81 -4.79
C GLU A 79 8.26 4.82 -3.95
N PHE A 80 9.42 4.44 -4.48
CA PHE A 80 10.30 3.49 -3.83
C PHE A 80 10.64 3.90 -2.40
N GLN A 81 10.88 5.18 -2.17
CA GLN A 81 11.29 5.69 -0.87
C GLN A 81 10.21 5.48 0.20
N MET A 82 8.95 5.40 -0.20
CA MET A 82 7.86 5.22 0.75
C MET A 82 7.85 3.84 1.37
N ILE A 83 8.47 2.87 0.71
CA ILE A 83 8.47 1.48 1.14
C ILE A 83 9.87 1.02 1.55
N ASP A 84 10.88 1.85 1.32
CA ASP A 84 12.28 1.46 1.53
C ASP A 84 12.55 1.01 2.96
N SER A 85 11.89 1.60 3.94
CA SER A 85 12.07 1.24 5.33
C SER A 85 11.68 -0.20 5.64
N PHE A 86 10.89 -0.83 4.79
CA PHE A 86 10.46 -2.21 5.00
C PHE A 86 11.50 -3.25 4.56
N LYS A 87 12.55 -2.84 3.89
CA LYS A 87 13.62 -3.75 3.49
C LYS A 87 14.26 -4.44 4.69
N THR A 88 14.34 -3.74 5.81
CA THR A 88 14.91 -4.30 7.03
C THR A 88 14.05 -5.43 7.60
N HIS A 89 12.82 -5.54 7.19
CA HIS A 89 11.90 -6.60 7.60
C HIS A 89 11.87 -7.76 6.60
N GLY A 90 12.71 -7.71 5.58
CA GLY A 90 12.74 -8.75 4.56
C GLY A 90 11.62 -8.66 3.54
N ILE A 91 10.95 -7.53 3.46
CA ILE A 91 9.85 -7.35 2.52
C ILE A 91 10.41 -6.91 1.17
N ILE A 92 9.94 -7.56 0.12
CA ILE A 92 10.34 -7.24 -1.24
C ILE A 92 9.38 -6.21 -1.82
N HIS A 93 9.94 -5.16 -2.42
CA HIS A 93 9.16 -4.17 -3.15
C HIS A 93 9.23 -4.50 -4.64
N GLN A 94 8.09 -4.78 -5.25
CA GLN A 94 7.98 -4.96 -6.69
C GLN A 94 7.21 -3.78 -7.27
N HIS A 95 7.85 -3.09 -8.21
CA HIS A 95 7.18 -2.03 -8.94
C HIS A 95 6.59 -2.65 -10.22
N SER A 96 5.28 -2.63 -10.31
CA SER A 96 4.61 -3.11 -11.49
C SER A 96 4.69 -2.02 -12.56
N CYS A 97 5.63 -2.16 -13.46
CA CYS A 97 5.66 -1.32 -14.65
C CYS A 97 4.54 -1.79 -15.55
N VAL A 98 3.38 -1.24 -15.35
CA VAL A 98 2.33 -1.49 -16.32
C VAL A 98 2.71 -0.69 -17.55
N ALA A 99 3.18 -1.39 -18.54
CA ALA A 99 3.27 -0.81 -19.86
C ALA A 99 1.84 -0.60 -20.31
N THR A 100 1.26 0.45 -19.84
CA THR A 100 -0.04 0.81 -20.38
C THR A 100 0.15 1.24 -21.81
N PRO A 101 -0.60 0.68 -22.66
CA PRO A 101 -0.66 1.21 -24.00
C PRO A 101 -1.13 2.65 -23.97
#